data_02a39344e45ff2dd2aff459e04a398ea
#
_entry.id   02a39344e45ff2dd2aff459e04a398ea
#
_cell.length_a   1.000
_cell.length_b   1.000
_cell.length_c   1.000
_cell.angle_alpha   90.00
_cell.angle_beta   90.00
_cell.angle_gamma   90.00
#
_symmetry.space_group_name_H-M   'P 1'
#
loop_
_entity.id
_entity.type
_entity.pdbx_description
1 polymer ?
#
loop_
_entity_poly.entity_id
_entity_poly.type
_entity_poly.pdbx_seq_one_letter_code
_entity_poly.pdbx_strand_id
1 'polypeptide(L)'
;MTRYQNFVNGKWKSAEKEITIYSPINQEELGTVPAMTQAEVDEAMKAARAALPAWRALSAVERAAYLHKTAAILERDKEEIGTILAKEVAKGIKAAIGEVVRTADLIRYAAEEGLRITGQA
;
A
#
# COMPACT_ATOMS: atom_id res chain seq x y z
N MET A 1 -16.10 -2.72 -15.67
CA MET A 1 -15.25 -1.66 -15.10
C MET A 1 -15.05 -1.94 -13.62
N THR A 2 -13.81 -2.04 -13.18
CA THR A 2 -13.49 -2.35 -11.77
C THR A 2 -13.63 -1.09 -10.93
N ARG A 3 -14.40 -1.18 -9.84
CA ARG A 3 -14.51 -0.11 -8.83
C ARG A 3 -13.64 -0.49 -7.63
N TYR A 4 -12.60 0.28 -7.42
CA TYR A 4 -11.74 0.12 -6.26
C TYR A 4 -12.31 0.85 -5.04
N GLN A 5 -11.87 0.46 -3.87
CA GLN A 5 -12.29 1.07 -2.62
C GLN A 5 -11.08 1.48 -1.79
N ASN A 6 -11.24 2.47 -0.93
CA ASN A 6 -10.22 2.85 0.06
C ASN A 6 -10.30 1.91 1.27
N PHE A 7 -9.14 1.52 1.79
CA PHE A 7 -9.06 0.74 3.01
C PHE A 7 -8.76 1.65 4.20
N VAL A 8 -9.75 1.84 5.07
CA VAL A 8 -9.65 2.75 6.21
C VAL A 8 -10.15 2.06 7.46
N ASN A 9 -9.33 2.05 8.51
CA ASN A 9 -9.65 1.46 9.82
C ASN A 9 -10.16 0.01 9.71
N GLY A 10 -9.48 -0.81 8.91
CA GLY A 10 -9.81 -2.22 8.72
C GLY A 10 -11.03 -2.49 7.83
N LYS A 11 -11.58 -1.49 7.16
CA LYS A 11 -12.78 -1.61 6.32
C LYS A 11 -12.57 -1.00 4.94
N TRP A 12 -13.15 -1.63 3.93
CA TRP A 12 -13.25 -1.09 2.59
C TRP A 12 -14.36 -0.04 2.52
N LYS A 13 -14.04 1.15 1.97
CA LYS A 13 -14.97 2.28 1.86
C LYS A 13 -14.98 2.82 0.44
N SER A 14 -16.19 3.05 -0.09
CA SER A 14 -16.42 3.84 -1.29
C SER A 14 -16.60 5.32 -0.91
N ALA A 15 -16.48 6.22 -1.87
CA ALA A 15 -16.84 7.62 -1.74
C ALA A 15 -18.03 7.95 -2.67
N GLU A 16 -18.67 9.10 -2.45
CA GLU A 16 -19.76 9.59 -3.31
C GLU A 16 -19.25 9.91 -4.72
N LYS A 17 -18.03 10.47 -4.80
CA LYS A 17 -17.36 10.79 -6.06
C LYS A 17 -16.26 9.78 -6.36
N GLU A 18 -16.05 9.52 -7.64
CA GLU A 18 -15.00 8.62 -8.13
C GLU A 18 -14.13 9.35 -9.15
N ILE A 19 -12.88 8.91 -9.24
CA ILE A 19 -11.91 9.34 -10.26
C ILE A 19 -11.70 8.15 -11.19
N THR A 20 -11.91 8.36 -12.49
CA THR A 20 -11.60 7.35 -13.50
C THR A 20 -10.10 7.34 -13.79
N ILE A 21 -9.51 6.17 -13.80
CA ILE A 21 -8.10 5.94 -14.12
C ILE A 21 -8.00 5.46 -15.56
N TYR A 22 -7.20 6.15 -16.35
CA TYR A 22 -6.96 5.85 -17.76
C TYR A 22 -5.52 5.37 -17.98
N SER A 23 -5.35 4.39 -18.84
CA SER A 23 -4.02 4.00 -19.31
C SER A 23 -3.41 5.13 -20.15
N PRO A 24 -2.18 5.58 -19.88
CA PRO A 24 -1.50 6.56 -20.74
C PRO A 24 -1.07 5.97 -22.08
N ILE A 25 -1.12 4.65 -22.27
CA ILE A 25 -0.75 3.97 -23.52
C ILE A 25 -1.81 4.19 -24.60
N ASN A 26 -3.08 3.99 -24.26
CA ASN A 26 -4.17 3.92 -25.24
C ASN A 26 -5.46 4.59 -24.76
N GLN A 27 -5.45 5.30 -23.62
CA GLN A 27 -6.60 5.95 -23.00
C GLN A 27 -7.74 4.99 -22.62
N GLU A 28 -7.45 3.70 -22.49
CA GLU A 28 -8.39 2.71 -21.98
C GLU A 28 -8.71 2.99 -20.51
N GLU A 29 -9.99 2.90 -20.15
CA GLU A 29 -10.42 3.00 -18.75
C GLU A 29 -10.02 1.73 -17.98
N LEU A 30 -9.16 1.90 -16.99
CA LEU A 30 -8.66 0.80 -16.15
C LEU A 30 -9.58 0.51 -14.96
N GLY A 31 -10.28 1.53 -14.46
CA GLY A 31 -11.17 1.43 -13.32
C GLY A 31 -11.44 2.77 -12.67
N THR A 32 -12.17 2.78 -11.54
CA THR A 32 -12.40 3.98 -10.75
C THR A 32 -11.86 3.82 -9.33
N VAL A 33 -11.38 4.92 -8.75
CA VAL A 33 -10.97 5.03 -7.36
C VAL A 33 -11.80 6.08 -6.63
N PRO A 34 -12.04 5.95 -5.32
CA PRO A 34 -12.83 6.92 -4.57
C PRO A 34 -12.12 8.29 -4.50
N ALA A 35 -12.85 9.38 -4.79
CA ALA A 35 -12.41 10.74 -4.55
C ALA A 35 -12.91 11.20 -3.17
N MET A 36 -12.09 11.06 -2.14
CA MET A 36 -12.46 11.38 -0.77
C MET A 36 -12.57 12.89 -0.54
N THR A 37 -13.57 13.28 0.25
CA THR A 37 -13.71 14.62 0.78
C THR A 37 -12.67 14.88 1.89
N GLN A 38 -12.45 16.15 2.23
CA GLN A 38 -11.55 16.52 3.34
C GLN A 38 -12.01 15.85 4.66
N ALA A 39 -13.29 15.81 4.93
CA ALA A 39 -13.84 15.18 6.14
C ALA A 39 -13.53 13.68 6.21
N GLU A 40 -13.64 12.95 5.09
CA GLU A 40 -13.31 11.53 5.01
C GLU A 40 -11.80 11.27 5.19
N VAL A 41 -10.95 12.16 4.66
CA VAL A 41 -9.49 12.11 4.89
C VAL A 41 -9.18 12.37 6.37
N ASP A 42 -9.83 13.36 6.98
CA ASP A 42 -9.66 13.66 8.41
C ASP A 42 -10.08 12.49 9.31
N GLU A 43 -11.14 11.77 8.96
CA GLU A 43 -11.54 10.53 9.65
C GLU A 43 -10.47 9.44 9.53
N ALA A 44 -9.90 9.25 8.33
CA ALA A 44 -8.84 8.28 8.12
C ALA A 44 -7.59 8.62 8.96
N MET A 45 -7.21 9.89 9.01
CA MET A 45 -6.09 10.37 9.83
C MET A 45 -6.35 10.21 11.32
N LYS A 46 -7.57 10.47 11.79
CA LYS A 46 -7.98 10.23 13.19
C LYS A 46 -7.89 8.74 13.54
N ALA A 47 -8.35 7.86 12.65
CA ALA A 47 -8.27 6.42 12.85
C ALA A 47 -6.81 5.93 12.94
N ALA A 48 -5.93 6.42 12.05
CA ALA A 48 -4.51 6.10 12.09
C ALA A 48 -3.84 6.57 13.40
N ARG A 49 -4.16 7.78 13.86
CA ARG A 49 -3.66 8.31 15.14
C ARG A 49 -4.18 7.52 16.34
N ALA A 50 -5.43 7.08 16.31
CA ALA A 50 -6.01 6.24 17.37
C ALA A 50 -5.36 4.85 17.44
N ALA A 51 -4.89 4.30 16.31
CA ALA A 51 -4.18 3.02 16.26
C ALA A 51 -2.73 3.10 16.76
N LEU A 52 -2.11 4.29 16.74
CA LEU A 52 -0.69 4.49 17.06
C LEU A 52 -0.28 3.97 18.44
N PRO A 53 -1.02 4.19 19.56
CA PRO A 53 -0.62 3.69 20.87
C PRO A 53 -0.47 2.16 20.91
N ALA A 54 -1.42 1.43 20.33
CA ALA A 54 -1.38 -0.04 20.29
C ALA A 54 -0.20 -0.53 19.41
N TRP A 55 0.05 0.11 18.27
CA TRP A 55 1.19 -0.20 17.43
C TRP A 55 2.53 0.06 18.14
N ARG A 56 2.65 1.16 18.86
CA ARG A 56 3.86 1.50 19.64
C ARG A 56 4.11 0.56 20.80
N ALA A 57 3.06 -0.03 21.37
CA ALA A 57 3.18 -0.99 22.48
C ALA A 57 3.76 -2.34 22.02
N LEU A 58 3.70 -2.67 20.74
CA LEU A 58 4.33 -3.87 20.18
C LEU A 58 5.85 -3.76 20.28
N SER A 59 6.50 -4.88 20.57
CA SER A 59 7.96 -5.00 20.49
C SER A 59 8.46 -4.79 19.05
N ALA A 60 9.73 -4.48 18.89
CA ALA A 60 10.34 -4.37 17.56
C ALA A 60 10.19 -5.67 16.74
N VAL A 61 10.32 -6.84 17.39
CA VAL A 61 10.15 -8.16 16.77
C VAL A 61 8.72 -8.35 16.26
N GLU A 62 7.71 -7.99 17.04
CA GLU A 62 6.31 -8.10 16.62
C GLU A 62 5.99 -7.18 15.44
N ARG A 63 6.49 -5.93 15.46
CA ARG A 63 6.35 -5.03 14.31
C ARG A 63 7.05 -5.55 13.06
N ALA A 64 8.27 -6.08 13.21
CA ALA A 64 9.02 -6.70 12.11
C ALA A 64 8.26 -7.88 11.49
N ALA A 65 7.58 -8.70 12.31
CA ALA A 65 6.78 -9.81 11.82
C ALA A 65 5.64 -9.37 10.88
N TYR A 66 4.99 -8.23 11.15
CA TYR A 66 3.99 -7.66 10.22
C TYR A 66 4.62 -7.23 8.90
N LEU A 67 5.79 -6.61 8.93
CA LEU A 67 6.50 -6.19 7.72
C LEU A 67 6.95 -7.40 6.89
N HIS A 68 7.46 -8.46 7.51
CA HIS A 68 7.82 -9.70 6.81
C HIS A 68 6.61 -10.35 6.14
N LYS A 69 5.45 -10.38 6.81
CA LYS A 69 4.20 -10.87 6.20
C LYS A 69 3.78 -10.02 5.01
N THR A 70 3.88 -8.70 5.12
CA THR A 70 3.57 -7.78 4.03
C THR A 70 4.49 -8.01 2.83
N ALA A 71 5.80 -8.15 3.04
CA ALA A 71 6.75 -8.45 1.98
C ALA A 71 6.46 -9.79 1.28
N ALA A 72 6.10 -10.82 2.04
CA ALA A 72 5.73 -12.12 1.48
C ALA A 72 4.45 -12.06 0.62
N ILE A 73 3.46 -11.25 1.01
CA ILE A 73 2.25 -11.02 0.22
C ILE A 73 2.58 -10.29 -1.08
N LEU A 74 3.39 -9.23 -1.03
CA LEU A 74 3.83 -8.50 -2.23
C LEU A 74 4.56 -9.43 -3.21
N GLU A 75 5.42 -10.28 -2.71
CA GLU A 75 6.16 -11.23 -3.55
C GLU A 75 5.25 -12.31 -4.15
N ARG A 76 4.27 -12.80 -3.38
CA ARG A 76 3.25 -13.73 -3.86
C ARG A 76 2.43 -13.13 -5.00
N ASP A 77 2.01 -11.88 -4.85
CA ASP A 77 1.07 -11.20 -5.74
C ASP A 77 1.77 -10.30 -6.77
N LYS A 78 3.09 -10.42 -6.92
CA LYS A 78 3.93 -9.53 -7.76
C LYS A 78 3.50 -9.44 -9.22
N GLU A 79 2.98 -10.53 -9.80
CA GLU A 79 2.53 -10.57 -11.19
C GLU A 79 1.26 -9.73 -11.37
N GLU A 80 0.31 -9.86 -10.45
CA GLU A 80 -0.94 -9.10 -10.48
C GLU A 80 -0.67 -7.61 -10.24
N ILE A 81 0.06 -7.28 -9.19
CA ILE A 81 0.41 -5.90 -8.83
C ILE A 81 1.26 -5.25 -9.94
N GLY A 82 2.25 -5.98 -10.47
CA GLY A 82 3.09 -5.51 -11.56
C GLY A 82 2.31 -5.26 -12.85
N THR A 83 1.28 -6.06 -13.12
CA THR A 83 0.39 -5.86 -14.28
C THR A 83 -0.44 -4.58 -14.14
N ILE A 84 -0.99 -4.31 -12.96
CA ILE A 84 -1.72 -3.08 -12.66
C ILE A 84 -0.79 -1.88 -12.84
N LEU A 85 0.38 -1.92 -12.22
CA LEU A 85 1.40 -0.86 -12.30
C LEU A 85 1.81 -0.58 -13.77
N ALA A 86 2.05 -1.64 -14.56
CA ALA A 86 2.43 -1.49 -15.95
C ALA A 86 1.36 -0.76 -16.76
N LYS A 87 0.07 -1.05 -16.52
CA LYS A 87 -1.05 -0.41 -17.21
C LYS A 87 -1.25 1.04 -16.80
N GLU A 88 -1.12 1.34 -15.50
CA GLU A 88 -1.38 2.69 -14.96
C GLU A 88 -0.31 3.71 -15.36
N VAL A 89 0.95 3.29 -15.49
CA VAL A 89 2.08 4.21 -15.74
C VAL A 89 2.81 3.96 -17.07
N ALA A 90 2.27 3.11 -17.94
CA ALA A 90 2.89 2.73 -19.22
C ALA A 90 4.32 2.15 -19.06
N LYS A 91 4.56 1.40 -18.00
CA LYS A 91 5.86 0.79 -17.71
C LYS A 91 5.96 -0.60 -18.32
N GLY A 92 7.16 -0.99 -18.78
CA GLY A 92 7.41 -2.36 -19.23
C GLY A 92 7.14 -3.38 -18.12
N ILE A 93 6.42 -4.47 -18.42
CA ILE A 93 5.93 -5.46 -17.45
C ILE A 93 7.05 -6.05 -16.57
N LYS A 94 8.20 -6.38 -17.13
CA LYS A 94 9.34 -6.91 -16.38
C LYS A 94 9.87 -5.90 -15.36
N ALA A 95 9.91 -4.61 -15.72
CA ALA A 95 10.34 -3.54 -14.83
C ALA A 95 9.32 -3.29 -13.71
N ALA A 96 8.02 -3.37 -14.02
CA ALA A 96 6.95 -3.23 -13.05
C ALA A 96 6.97 -4.36 -12.01
N ILE A 97 7.08 -5.62 -12.44
CA ILE A 97 7.21 -6.77 -11.53
C ILE A 97 8.49 -6.65 -10.69
N GLY A 98 9.61 -6.28 -11.30
CA GLY A 98 10.87 -6.05 -10.60
C GLY A 98 10.79 -4.94 -9.54
N GLU A 99 9.93 -3.94 -9.74
CA GLU A 99 9.67 -2.89 -8.74
C GLU A 99 8.91 -3.42 -7.52
N VAL A 100 7.93 -4.30 -7.72
CA VAL A 100 7.22 -4.96 -6.62
C VAL A 100 8.17 -5.83 -5.80
N VAL A 101 9.05 -6.61 -6.46
CA VAL A 101 10.06 -7.44 -5.78
C VAL A 101 11.01 -6.58 -4.96
N ARG A 102 11.56 -5.51 -5.56
CA ARG A 102 12.45 -4.57 -4.82
C ARG A 102 11.73 -3.92 -3.64
N THR A 103 10.45 -3.61 -3.77
CA THR A 103 9.64 -3.07 -2.65
C THR A 103 9.55 -4.09 -1.51
N ALA A 104 9.31 -5.36 -1.82
CA ALA A 104 9.29 -6.41 -0.82
C ALA A 104 10.65 -6.54 -0.09
N ASP A 105 11.76 -6.45 -0.83
CA ASP A 105 13.11 -6.48 -0.25
C ASP A 105 13.39 -5.27 0.65
N LEU A 106 12.97 -4.07 0.25
CA LEU A 106 13.10 -2.86 1.07
C LEU A 106 12.28 -2.95 2.36
N ILE A 107 11.09 -3.54 2.31
CA ILE A 107 10.26 -3.76 3.50
C ILE A 107 10.97 -4.76 4.46
N ARG A 108 11.55 -5.84 3.94
CA ARG A 108 12.35 -6.77 4.76
C ARG A 108 13.55 -6.07 5.39
N TYR A 109 14.26 -5.25 4.61
CA TYR A 109 15.38 -4.46 5.12
C TYR A 109 14.94 -3.54 6.27
N ALA A 110 13.85 -2.80 6.10
CA ALA A 110 13.30 -1.93 7.13
C ALA A 110 12.87 -2.71 8.40
N ALA A 111 12.32 -3.93 8.24
CA ALA A 111 11.98 -4.80 9.35
C ALA A 111 13.22 -5.15 10.19
N GLU A 112 14.32 -5.51 9.55
CA GLU A 112 15.58 -5.87 10.21
C GLU A 112 16.26 -4.64 10.85
N GLU A 113 16.23 -3.48 10.19
CA GLU A 113 16.76 -2.24 10.78
C GLU A 113 15.99 -1.81 12.03
N GLY A 114 14.67 -2.04 12.06
CA GLY A 114 13.85 -1.78 13.24
C GLY A 114 14.31 -2.54 14.50
N LEU A 115 14.96 -3.70 14.33
CA LEU A 115 15.50 -4.51 15.42
C LEU A 115 16.83 -3.96 15.98
N ARG A 116 17.51 -3.08 15.22
CA ARG A 116 18.83 -2.53 15.56
C ARG A 116 18.77 -1.16 16.20
N ILE A 117 17.58 -0.60 16.38
CA ILE A 117 17.42 0.71 17.02
C ILE A 117 17.66 0.57 18.52
N THR A 118 18.86 0.93 18.95
CA THR A 118 19.31 0.80 20.35
C THR A 118 19.33 2.13 21.11
N GLY A 119 19.01 3.24 20.43
CA GLY A 119 19.17 4.58 20.97
C GLY A 119 20.62 5.07 20.93
N GLN A 120 20.80 6.35 21.24
CA GLN A 120 22.13 6.94 21.45
C GLN A 120 22.32 7.16 22.95
N ALA A 121 23.41 6.62 23.50
CA ALA A 121 23.82 6.87 24.87
C ALA A 121 24.53 8.25 24.96
#